data_63ee151739cbbb461e8f0eadf1b96e8b
#
_entry.id   63ee151739cbbb461e8f0eadf1b96e8b
#
_cell.length_a   1.000
_cell.length_b   1.000
_cell.length_c   1.000
_cell.angle_alpha   90.00
_cell.angle_beta   90.00
_cell.angle_gamma   90.00
#
_symmetry.space_group_name_H-M   'P 1'
#
loop_
_entity.id
_entity.type
_entity.pdbx_description
1 polymer ?
#
loop_
_entity_poly.entity_id
_entity_poly.type
_entity_poly.pdbx_seq_one_letter_code
_entity_poly.pdbx_strand_id
1 'polypeptide(L)'
;MSDLSGYFPLSQRPKRDETAVTNNWAKARGTILLELAGILGELSPADWELPGLRPGFSVRDAVGELVWLAGTGWASRASQTWGRSLTEWRSRAAVAGSFAREQQGDLAARVHSIGVDDLAPNAKRSVRELSPAVVAAFELSTVLGRPVTIDPIASGAVALARGLGGPVEVRAVTSARTLVATDADWRVGRGPELPGTASALVLFLFGRGRPPE
;
A
#
# COMPACT_ATOMS: atom_id res chain seq x y z
N MET A 1 -19.57 30.07 39.66
CA MET A 1 -19.41 29.39 38.37
C MET A 1 -18.22 28.46 38.52
N SER A 2 -18.48 27.16 38.60
CA SER A 2 -17.43 26.17 38.80
C SER A 2 -16.67 25.97 37.48
N ASP A 3 -15.37 26.20 37.52
CA ASP A 3 -14.50 25.99 36.37
C ASP A 3 -14.37 24.48 36.11
N LEU A 4 -15.02 24.00 35.04
CA LEU A 4 -15.01 22.60 34.61
C LEU A 4 -13.83 22.27 33.68
N SER A 5 -12.95 23.24 33.38
CA SER A 5 -11.83 23.06 32.45
C SER A 5 -10.81 22.00 32.90
N GLY A 6 -10.68 21.79 34.24
CA GLY A 6 -9.79 20.78 34.81
C GLY A 6 -10.26 19.32 34.64
N TYR A 7 -11.52 19.09 34.25
CA TYR A 7 -12.06 17.74 34.06
C TYR A 7 -11.98 17.21 32.61
N PHE A 8 -11.50 18.04 31.67
CA PHE A 8 -11.31 17.61 30.29
C PHE A 8 -9.85 17.28 29.99
N PRO A 9 -9.45 15.99 30.04
CA PRO A 9 -8.05 15.57 29.83
C PRO A 9 -7.53 15.86 28.40
N LEU A 10 -8.40 16.32 27.50
CA LEU A 10 -8.02 16.67 26.12
C LEU A 10 -7.17 17.95 26.03
N SER A 11 -7.22 18.83 27.02
CA SER A 11 -6.44 20.08 27.07
C SER A 11 -4.99 19.89 27.54
N GLN A 12 -4.62 18.70 28.05
CA GLN A 12 -3.28 18.42 28.56
C GLN A 12 -2.44 17.54 27.61
N ARG A 13 -2.93 17.21 26.43
CA ARG A 13 -2.07 16.53 25.44
C ARG A 13 -0.94 17.48 25.04
N PRO A 14 0.33 17.06 25.15
CA PRO A 14 1.42 17.84 24.58
C PRO A 14 1.07 18.09 23.11
N LYS A 15 1.17 19.36 22.68
CA LYS A 15 1.04 19.72 21.26
C LYS A 15 2.07 18.87 20.50
N ARG A 16 1.62 17.78 19.89
CA ARG A 16 2.45 17.09 18.89
C ARG A 16 2.68 18.08 17.77
N ASP A 17 3.90 18.17 17.34
CA ASP A 17 4.23 18.95 16.16
C ASP A 17 3.50 18.33 14.95
N GLU A 18 2.37 18.95 14.59
CA GLU A 18 1.52 18.49 13.49
C GLU A 18 2.09 18.90 12.12
N THR A 19 3.21 19.64 12.10
CA THR A 19 3.85 20.08 10.84
C THR A 19 4.38 18.92 10.01
N ALA A 20 4.62 17.75 10.63
CA ALA A 20 5.01 16.52 9.96
C ALA A 20 3.82 15.70 9.44
N VAL A 21 2.56 16.06 9.77
CA VAL A 21 1.37 15.35 9.27
C VAL A 21 1.10 15.81 7.84
N THR A 22 1.46 14.98 6.89
CA THR A 22 1.15 15.25 5.47
C THR A 22 -0.10 14.49 5.04
N ASN A 23 -0.96 15.15 4.29
CA ASN A 23 -2.03 14.51 3.51
C ASN A 23 -1.64 14.32 2.04
N ASN A 24 -0.47 14.80 1.64
CA ASN A 24 0.03 14.65 0.28
C ASN A 24 1.14 13.60 0.23
N TRP A 25 0.84 12.47 -0.35
CA TRP A 25 1.72 11.31 -0.45
C TRP A 25 2.39 11.17 -1.82
N ALA A 26 2.28 12.19 -2.69
CA ALA A 26 2.81 12.11 -4.05
C ALA A 26 4.32 11.84 -4.06
N LYS A 27 5.10 12.59 -3.28
CA LYS A 27 6.55 12.40 -3.21
C LYS A 27 6.93 10.99 -2.73
N ALA A 28 6.33 10.51 -1.63
CA ALA A 28 6.63 9.18 -1.11
C ALA A 28 6.27 8.09 -2.13
N ARG A 29 5.10 8.21 -2.78
CA ARG A 29 4.67 7.28 -3.81
C ARG A 29 5.60 7.31 -5.02
N GLY A 30 5.95 8.48 -5.51
CA GLY A 30 6.85 8.65 -6.65
C GLY A 30 8.23 8.04 -6.39
N THR A 31 8.82 8.26 -5.22
CA THR A 31 10.10 7.66 -4.85
C THR A 31 10.04 6.14 -4.85
N ILE A 32 9.00 5.54 -4.24
CA ILE A 32 8.80 4.08 -4.23
C ILE A 32 8.67 3.53 -5.66
N LEU A 33 7.87 4.19 -6.51
CA LEU A 33 7.66 3.74 -7.88
C LEU A 33 8.92 3.84 -8.74
N LEU A 34 9.74 4.88 -8.56
CA LEU A 34 11.00 5.01 -9.30
C LEU A 34 12.03 3.96 -8.87
N GLU A 35 12.14 3.67 -7.56
CA GLU A 35 12.99 2.60 -7.06
C GLU A 35 12.54 1.24 -7.59
N LEU A 36 11.22 0.95 -7.57
CA LEU A 36 10.65 -0.26 -8.18
C LEU A 36 10.95 -0.32 -9.68
N ALA A 37 10.77 0.75 -10.43
CA ALA A 37 11.03 0.77 -11.86
C ALA A 37 12.50 0.44 -12.18
N GLY A 38 13.44 0.92 -11.36
CA GLY A 38 14.85 0.54 -11.46
C GLY A 38 15.04 -0.97 -11.30
N ILE A 39 14.47 -1.56 -10.25
CA ILE A 39 14.53 -3.00 -10.00
C ILE A 39 13.91 -3.80 -11.17
N LEU A 40 12.73 -3.37 -11.64
CA LEU A 40 12.01 -4.03 -12.71
C LEU A 40 12.76 -3.99 -14.05
N GLY A 41 13.50 -2.91 -14.30
CA GLY A 41 14.34 -2.77 -15.51
C GLY A 41 15.52 -3.74 -15.57
N GLU A 42 15.95 -4.27 -14.44
CA GLU A 42 17.07 -5.20 -14.30
C GLU A 42 16.64 -6.68 -14.27
N LEU A 43 15.33 -6.97 -14.25
CA LEU A 43 14.83 -8.33 -14.15
C LEU A 43 15.06 -9.12 -15.45
N SER A 44 15.52 -10.36 -15.31
CA SER A 44 15.53 -11.31 -16.40
C SER A 44 14.10 -11.76 -16.78
N PRO A 45 13.89 -12.29 -17.99
CA PRO A 45 12.58 -12.86 -18.35
C PRO A 45 12.08 -13.92 -17.37
N ALA A 46 12.98 -14.70 -16.76
CA ALA A 46 12.63 -15.71 -15.78
C ALA A 46 12.12 -15.10 -14.45
N ASP A 47 12.69 -13.97 -14.01
CA ASP A 47 12.27 -13.29 -12.77
C ASP A 47 10.82 -12.78 -12.86
N TRP A 48 10.38 -12.38 -14.06
CA TRP A 48 9.01 -11.95 -14.29
C TRP A 48 7.97 -13.07 -14.13
N GLU A 49 8.38 -14.32 -14.30
CA GLU A 49 7.51 -15.50 -14.16
C GLU A 49 7.59 -16.12 -12.77
N LEU A 50 8.42 -15.59 -11.86
CA LEU A 50 8.46 -16.06 -10.47
C LEU A 50 7.08 -15.98 -9.84
N PRO A 51 6.69 -16.99 -9.03
CA PRO A 51 5.42 -16.98 -8.33
C PRO A 51 5.38 -15.82 -7.32
N GLY A 52 4.31 -15.03 -7.35
CA GLY A 52 4.04 -13.98 -6.39
C GLY A 52 3.54 -14.55 -5.05
N LEU A 53 3.26 -13.66 -4.09
CA LEU A 53 2.73 -14.06 -2.78
C LEU A 53 1.29 -14.57 -2.85
N ARG A 54 0.56 -14.25 -3.90
CA ARG A 54 -0.81 -14.73 -4.12
C ARG A 54 -0.78 -16.00 -4.99
N PRO A 55 -1.53 -17.06 -4.61
CA PRO A 55 -1.62 -18.27 -5.43
C PRO A 55 -2.07 -17.95 -6.87
N GLY A 56 -1.33 -18.45 -7.86
CA GLY A 56 -1.63 -18.27 -9.27
C GLY A 56 -1.28 -16.89 -9.86
N PHE A 57 -0.59 -16.04 -9.10
CA PHE A 57 -0.06 -14.77 -9.57
C PHE A 57 1.46 -14.83 -9.69
N SER A 58 2.01 -14.24 -10.75
CA SER A 58 3.43 -14.04 -10.96
C SER A 58 3.86 -12.62 -10.57
N VAL A 59 5.17 -12.36 -10.60
CA VAL A 59 5.74 -11.00 -10.52
C VAL A 59 5.11 -10.10 -11.58
N ARG A 60 4.97 -10.59 -12.81
CA ARG A 60 4.34 -9.89 -13.92
C ARG A 60 2.92 -9.44 -13.58
N ASP A 61 2.12 -10.34 -13.00
CA ASP A 61 0.74 -10.03 -12.60
C ASP A 61 0.69 -8.98 -11.50
N ALA A 62 1.60 -9.05 -10.53
CA ALA A 62 1.70 -8.06 -9.46
C ALA A 62 2.05 -6.66 -9.99
N VAL A 63 2.98 -6.58 -10.95
CA VAL A 63 3.34 -5.31 -11.62
C VAL A 63 2.20 -4.81 -12.50
N GLY A 64 1.53 -5.68 -13.25
CA GLY A 64 0.34 -5.32 -14.04
C GLY A 64 -0.77 -4.74 -13.17
N GLU A 65 -1.03 -5.33 -11.99
CA GLU A 65 -1.99 -4.79 -11.02
C GLU A 65 -1.53 -3.43 -10.47
N LEU A 66 -0.25 -3.27 -10.17
CA LEU A 66 0.32 -1.98 -9.74
C LEU A 66 0.08 -0.90 -10.79
N VAL A 67 0.43 -1.14 -12.05
CA VAL A 67 0.25 -0.20 -13.16
C VAL A 67 -1.23 0.17 -13.29
N TRP A 68 -2.13 -0.81 -13.22
CA TRP A 68 -3.57 -0.53 -13.26
C TRP A 68 -4.03 0.32 -12.08
N LEU A 69 -3.66 -0.05 -10.85
CA LEU A 69 -4.08 0.67 -9.64
C LEU A 69 -3.45 2.06 -9.51
N ALA A 70 -2.23 2.22 -9.99
CA ALA A 70 -1.48 3.46 -9.88
C ALA A 70 -1.74 4.43 -11.05
N GLY A 71 -1.95 3.90 -12.27
CA GLY A 71 -2.08 4.68 -13.49
C GLY A 71 -3.51 5.11 -13.81
N THR A 72 -4.54 4.39 -13.33
CA THR A 72 -5.93 4.76 -13.58
C THR A 72 -6.46 5.68 -12.49
N GLY A 73 -6.97 6.87 -12.85
CA GLY A 73 -7.66 7.77 -11.93
C GLY A 73 -8.87 7.07 -11.25
N TRP A 74 -9.25 7.53 -10.06
CA TRP A 74 -10.34 6.92 -9.28
C TRP A 74 -11.69 6.90 -10.03
N ALA A 75 -11.97 7.92 -10.85
CA ALA A 75 -13.18 8.02 -11.65
C ALA A 75 -13.28 6.91 -12.71
N SER A 76 -12.17 6.60 -13.36
CA SER A 76 -12.06 5.50 -14.32
C SER A 76 -12.19 4.13 -13.63
N ARG A 77 -11.70 4.00 -12.40
CA ARG A 77 -11.88 2.78 -11.57
C ARG A 77 -13.31 2.60 -11.12
N ALA A 78 -13.99 3.67 -10.72
CA ALA A 78 -15.39 3.64 -10.30
C ALA A 78 -16.31 3.24 -11.45
N SER A 79 -16.09 3.74 -12.68
CA SER A 79 -16.89 3.37 -13.84
C SER A 79 -16.74 1.90 -14.27
N GLN A 80 -15.58 1.28 -13.98
CA GLN A 80 -15.32 -0.14 -14.28
C GLN A 80 -15.83 -1.09 -13.18
N THR A 81 -16.10 -0.57 -11.97
CA THR A 81 -16.52 -1.37 -10.80
C THR A 81 -18.00 -1.21 -10.44
N TRP A 82 -18.70 -0.22 -10.99
CA TRP A 82 -20.11 -0.01 -10.70
C TRP A 82 -20.99 -1.02 -11.43
N GLY A 83 -21.39 -2.07 -10.71
CA GLY A 83 -22.37 -3.05 -11.17
C GLY A 83 -22.03 -4.52 -10.90
N ARG A 84 -20.95 -4.87 -10.21
CA ARG A 84 -20.51 -6.28 -10.06
C ARG A 84 -20.03 -6.63 -8.65
N SER A 85 -20.97 -6.96 -7.78
CA SER A 85 -20.74 -7.21 -6.34
C SER A 85 -20.08 -8.54 -5.98
N LEU A 86 -19.96 -9.53 -6.88
CA LEU A 86 -19.33 -10.84 -6.61
C LEU A 86 -18.23 -11.22 -7.61
N THR A 87 -17.96 -10.40 -8.59
CA THR A 87 -16.92 -10.60 -9.61
C THR A 87 -15.75 -9.62 -9.47
N GLU A 88 -15.73 -8.77 -8.45
CA GLU A 88 -14.72 -7.70 -8.31
C GLU A 88 -13.29 -8.22 -8.35
N TRP A 89 -12.98 -9.30 -7.63
CA TRP A 89 -11.64 -9.86 -7.64
C TRP A 89 -11.30 -10.56 -8.97
N ARG A 90 -12.28 -11.22 -9.62
CA ARG A 90 -12.10 -11.82 -10.95
C ARG A 90 -11.95 -10.75 -12.03
N SER A 91 -12.69 -9.65 -11.91
CA SER A 91 -12.56 -8.50 -12.82
C SER A 91 -11.21 -7.79 -12.63
N ARG A 92 -10.74 -7.64 -11.38
CA ARG A 92 -9.41 -7.12 -11.08
C ARG A 92 -8.32 -8.01 -11.63
N ALA A 93 -8.41 -9.32 -11.44
CA ALA A 93 -7.47 -10.27 -11.99
C ALA A 93 -7.47 -10.25 -13.53
N ALA A 94 -8.63 -10.15 -14.17
CA ALA A 94 -8.74 -10.08 -15.63
C ALA A 94 -8.16 -8.78 -16.20
N VAL A 95 -8.38 -7.64 -15.53
CA VAL A 95 -7.81 -6.35 -15.94
C VAL A 95 -6.31 -6.30 -15.65
N ALA A 96 -5.87 -6.75 -14.47
CA ALA A 96 -4.45 -6.90 -14.16
C ALA A 96 -3.76 -7.82 -15.17
N GLY A 97 -4.40 -8.94 -15.52
CA GLY A 97 -3.91 -9.86 -16.56
C GLY A 97 -3.87 -9.27 -17.96
N SER A 98 -4.67 -8.23 -18.30
CA SER A 98 -4.53 -7.52 -19.57
C SER A 98 -3.26 -6.67 -19.61
N PHE A 99 -2.93 -5.98 -18.51
CA PHE A 99 -1.68 -5.25 -18.37
C PHE A 99 -0.47 -6.21 -18.25
N ALA A 100 -0.63 -7.32 -17.54
CA ALA A 100 0.41 -8.33 -17.43
C ALA A 100 0.80 -8.97 -18.78
N ARG A 101 -0.04 -8.90 -19.81
CA ARG A 101 0.27 -9.33 -21.18
C ARG A 101 1.11 -8.32 -21.97
N GLU A 102 1.28 -7.11 -21.47
CA GLU A 102 2.20 -6.15 -22.06
C GLU A 102 3.65 -6.64 -21.98
N GLN A 103 4.50 -6.09 -22.83
CA GLN A 103 5.93 -6.43 -22.79
C GLN A 103 6.52 -5.95 -21.45
N GLN A 104 7.49 -6.69 -20.94
CA GLN A 104 8.14 -6.42 -19.65
C GLN A 104 8.73 -5.01 -19.58
N GLY A 105 9.40 -4.57 -20.65
CA GLY A 105 9.96 -3.22 -20.76
C GLY A 105 8.90 -2.12 -20.67
N ASP A 106 7.73 -2.36 -21.25
CA ASP A 106 6.62 -1.39 -21.22
C ASP A 106 6.06 -1.24 -19.80
N LEU A 107 5.96 -2.34 -19.03
CA LEU A 107 5.51 -2.31 -17.65
C LEU A 107 6.47 -1.51 -16.75
N ALA A 108 7.78 -1.78 -16.85
CA ALA A 108 8.79 -1.03 -16.12
C ALA A 108 8.77 0.46 -16.47
N ALA A 109 8.69 0.80 -17.77
CA ALA A 109 8.59 2.16 -18.25
C ALA A 109 7.32 2.88 -17.75
N ARG A 110 6.18 2.18 -17.68
CA ARG A 110 4.93 2.74 -17.12
C ARG A 110 5.05 3.02 -15.63
N VAL A 111 5.63 2.10 -14.85
CA VAL A 111 5.88 2.34 -13.41
C VAL A 111 6.78 3.57 -13.25
N HIS A 112 7.82 3.69 -14.05
CA HIS A 112 8.71 4.86 -14.06
C HIS A 112 7.95 6.16 -14.39
N SER A 113 7.16 6.18 -15.47
CA SER A 113 6.38 7.36 -15.88
C SER A 113 5.43 7.82 -14.77
N ILE A 114 4.70 6.89 -14.13
CA ILE A 114 3.80 7.20 -13.01
C ILE A 114 4.60 7.79 -11.83
N GLY A 115 5.79 7.25 -11.56
CA GLY A 115 6.68 7.77 -10.51
C GLY A 115 7.15 9.20 -10.79
N VAL A 116 7.53 9.50 -12.02
CA VAL A 116 7.91 10.86 -12.46
C VAL A 116 6.75 11.84 -12.33
N ASP A 117 5.56 11.46 -12.75
CA ASP A 117 4.35 12.30 -12.64
C ASP A 117 4.02 12.63 -11.17
N ASP A 118 4.28 11.71 -10.26
CA ASP A 118 4.06 11.92 -8.84
C ASP A 118 5.09 12.86 -8.19
N LEU A 119 6.26 13.01 -8.79
CA LEU A 119 7.27 13.98 -8.34
C LEU A 119 7.07 15.39 -8.91
N ALA A 120 6.08 15.59 -9.80
CA ALA A 120 5.77 16.91 -10.32
C ALA A 120 5.38 17.88 -9.18
N PRO A 121 5.73 19.18 -9.27
CA PRO A 121 5.58 20.15 -8.15
C PRO A 121 4.17 20.26 -7.56
N ASN A 122 3.14 20.04 -8.38
CA ASN A 122 1.72 20.16 -7.98
C ASN A 122 1.02 18.81 -7.80
N ALA A 123 1.75 17.71 -7.85
CA ALA A 123 1.18 16.39 -7.68
C ALA A 123 0.59 16.24 -6.27
N LYS A 124 -0.63 15.70 -6.21
CA LYS A 124 -1.31 15.40 -4.94
C LYS A 124 -1.80 13.98 -4.98
N ARG A 125 -1.45 13.18 -3.97
CA ARG A 125 -1.89 11.81 -3.82
C ARG A 125 -2.38 11.56 -2.39
N SER A 126 -3.50 10.89 -2.30
CA SER A 126 -4.06 10.42 -1.02
C SER A 126 -3.34 9.15 -0.55
N VAL A 127 -3.52 8.77 0.70
CA VAL A 127 -3.02 7.50 1.24
C VAL A 127 -3.62 6.28 0.50
N ARG A 128 -4.82 6.40 -0.06
CA ARG A 128 -5.43 5.33 -0.88
C ARG A 128 -4.68 5.11 -2.19
N GLU A 129 -4.13 6.18 -2.76
CA GLU A 129 -3.32 6.11 -3.98
C GLU A 129 -1.88 5.67 -3.67
N LEU A 130 -1.36 5.96 -2.48
CA LEU A 130 -0.09 5.45 -1.98
C LEU A 130 -0.13 3.92 -1.76
N SER A 131 -1.24 3.39 -1.26
CA SER A 131 -1.36 2.00 -0.82
C SER A 131 -0.92 0.96 -1.87
N PRO A 132 -1.29 1.04 -3.16
CA PRO A 132 -0.81 0.10 -4.17
C PRO A 132 0.71 0.07 -4.32
N ALA A 133 1.37 1.23 -4.24
CA ALA A 133 2.83 1.30 -4.37
C ALA A 133 3.53 0.65 -3.17
N VAL A 134 3.09 0.94 -1.94
CA VAL A 134 3.65 0.34 -0.73
C VAL A 134 3.45 -1.17 -0.70
N VAL A 135 2.25 -1.64 -1.05
CA VAL A 135 1.93 -3.09 -1.07
C VAL A 135 2.75 -3.81 -2.13
N ALA A 136 2.85 -3.27 -3.35
CA ALA A 136 3.65 -3.85 -4.42
C ALA A 136 5.14 -3.84 -4.06
N ALA A 137 5.64 -2.78 -3.44
CA ALA A 137 7.03 -2.71 -3.00
C ALA A 137 7.36 -3.81 -1.99
N PHE A 138 6.52 -4.03 -0.98
CA PHE A 138 6.72 -5.12 -0.02
C PHE A 138 6.57 -6.51 -0.66
N GLU A 139 5.58 -6.71 -1.54
CA GLU A 139 5.38 -7.98 -2.25
C GLU A 139 6.59 -8.31 -3.14
N LEU A 140 6.99 -7.37 -3.99
CA LEU A 140 8.11 -7.56 -4.91
C LEU A 140 9.46 -7.67 -4.18
N SER A 141 9.67 -6.89 -3.12
CA SER A 141 10.87 -7.04 -2.27
C SER A 141 10.97 -8.44 -1.68
N THR A 142 9.85 -8.99 -1.22
CA THR A 142 9.82 -10.33 -0.63
C THR A 142 10.09 -11.42 -1.67
N VAL A 143 9.48 -11.31 -2.85
CA VAL A 143 9.60 -12.33 -3.92
C VAL A 143 10.97 -12.29 -4.60
N LEU A 144 11.47 -11.09 -4.86
CA LEU A 144 12.73 -10.88 -5.61
C LEU A 144 13.98 -10.88 -4.71
N GLY A 145 13.80 -10.80 -3.39
CA GLY A 145 14.92 -10.60 -2.46
C GLY A 145 15.64 -9.26 -2.63
N ARG A 146 15.00 -8.29 -3.25
CA ARG A 146 15.54 -6.95 -3.51
C ARG A 146 14.78 -5.93 -2.67
N PRO A 147 15.39 -5.34 -1.62
CA PRO A 147 14.70 -4.40 -0.74
C PRO A 147 14.34 -3.11 -1.49
N VAL A 148 13.17 -2.55 -1.17
CA VAL A 148 12.73 -1.21 -1.58
C VAL A 148 12.59 -0.36 -0.32
N THR A 149 13.10 0.86 -0.37
CA THR A 149 13.08 1.78 0.77
C THR A 149 11.67 2.37 0.95
N ILE A 150 11.04 2.09 2.08
CA ILE A 150 9.72 2.63 2.42
C ILE A 150 9.81 3.37 3.74
N ASP A 151 9.43 4.65 3.71
CA ASP A 151 9.35 5.47 4.92
C ASP A 151 8.39 4.80 5.95
N PRO A 152 8.81 4.61 7.22
CA PRO A 152 7.96 4.11 8.29
C PRO A 152 6.62 4.83 8.40
N ILE A 153 6.59 6.15 8.22
CA ILE A 153 5.36 6.96 8.25
C ILE A 153 4.42 6.55 7.10
N ALA A 154 4.96 6.29 5.91
CA ALA A 154 4.17 5.87 4.74
C ALA A 154 3.55 4.47 4.95
N SER A 155 4.33 3.51 5.44
CA SER A 155 3.82 2.17 5.73
C SER A 155 2.78 2.18 6.86
N GLY A 156 2.99 2.97 7.92
CA GLY A 156 2.04 3.16 9.01
C GLY A 156 0.74 3.83 8.57
N ALA A 157 0.81 4.85 7.70
CA ALA A 157 -0.36 5.51 7.14
C ALA A 157 -1.20 4.54 6.28
N VAL A 158 -0.56 3.70 5.48
CA VAL A 158 -1.24 2.66 4.69
C VAL A 158 -1.89 1.61 5.58
N ALA A 159 -1.20 1.14 6.62
CA ALA A 159 -1.76 0.20 7.60
C ALA A 159 -2.97 0.79 8.34
N LEU A 160 -2.87 2.05 8.78
CA LEU A 160 -3.97 2.76 9.45
C LEU A 160 -5.17 2.94 8.53
N ALA A 161 -4.96 3.44 7.32
CA ALA A 161 -6.04 3.65 6.35
C ALA A 161 -6.74 2.33 6.00
N ARG A 162 -6.00 1.23 5.90
CA ARG A 162 -6.55 -0.10 5.66
C ARG A 162 -7.32 -0.63 6.86
N GLY A 163 -6.81 -0.43 8.07
CA GLY A 163 -7.48 -0.84 9.31
C GLY A 163 -8.80 -0.12 9.54
N LEU A 164 -8.89 1.16 9.18
CA LEU A 164 -10.10 1.97 9.35
C LEU A 164 -11.12 1.80 8.22
N GLY A 165 -10.65 1.75 6.98
CA GLY A 165 -11.50 1.77 5.77
C GLY A 165 -11.50 0.47 4.97
N GLY A 166 -10.86 -0.59 5.48
CA GLY A 166 -10.77 -1.89 4.82
C GLY A 166 -12.04 -2.74 4.95
N PRO A 167 -12.00 -3.97 4.39
CA PRO A 167 -13.04 -4.98 4.56
C PRO A 167 -13.36 -5.27 6.02
N VAL A 168 -14.52 -5.88 6.27
CA VAL A 168 -14.98 -6.16 7.64
C VAL A 168 -14.00 -7.05 8.41
N GLU A 169 -13.37 -8.01 7.74
CA GLU A 169 -12.38 -8.92 8.32
C GLU A 169 -11.15 -8.16 8.82
N VAL A 170 -10.64 -7.22 8.03
CA VAL A 170 -9.50 -6.38 8.40
C VAL A 170 -9.85 -5.47 9.58
N ARG A 171 -11.03 -4.86 9.54
CA ARG A 171 -11.52 -4.03 10.66
C ARG A 171 -11.73 -4.84 11.94
N ALA A 172 -12.21 -6.08 11.82
CA ALA A 172 -12.34 -6.99 12.95
C ALA A 172 -10.98 -7.29 13.60
N VAL A 173 -9.95 -7.56 12.79
CA VAL A 173 -8.58 -7.77 13.28
C VAL A 173 -8.07 -6.53 14.01
N THR A 174 -8.15 -5.34 13.42
CA THR A 174 -7.65 -4.10 14.04
C THR A 174 -8.48 -3.62 15.22
N SER A 175 -9.71 -4.11 15.37
CA SER A 175 -10.53 -3.89 16.55
C SER A 175 -10.19 -4.83 17.70
N ALA A 176 -9.67 -6.02 17.40
CA ALA A 176 -9.35 -7.07 18.38
C ALA A 176 -7.86 -7.17 18.71
N ARG A 177 -6.97 -6.65 17.88
CA ARG A 177 -5.51 -6.70 18.00
C ARG A 177 -4.87 -5.34 17.70
N THR A 178 -3.78 -5.05 18.39
CA THR A 178 -2.88 -3.95 18.06
C THR A 178 -1.72 -4.48 17.25
N LEU A 179 -1.67 -4.16 15.96
CA LEU A 179 -0.54 -4.46 15.09
C LEU A 179 0.64 -3.57 15.50
N VAL A 180 1.80 -4.14 15.74
CA VAL A 180 3.00 -3.42 16.18
C VAL A 180 4.14 -3.74 15.24
N ALA A 181 4.57 -2.74 14.45
CA ALA A 181 5.73 -2.91 13.58
C ALA A 181 7.02 -2.96 14.41
N THR A 182 7.80 -4.01 14.24
CA THR A 182 9.06 -4.22 14.99
C THR A 182 10.26 -3.52 14.35
N ASP A 183 10.14 -3.16 13.08
CA ASP A 183 11.16 -2.52 12.25
C ASP A 183 10.76 -1.09 11.83
N ALA A 184 9.62 -0.61 12.34
CA ALA A 184 9.11 0.74 12.07
C ALA A 184 8.33 1.25 13.29
N ASP A 185 8.37 2.56 13.54
CA ASP A 185 7.74 3.17 14.71
C ASP A 185 6.25 3.46 14.46
N TRP A 186 5.43 2.37 14.29
CA TRP A 186 3.99 2.55 14.22
C TRP A 186 3.20 1.39 14.86
N ARG A 187 2.00 1.74 15.31
CA ARG A 187 1.04 0.82 15.91
C ARG A 187 -0.36 1.13 15.40
N VAL A 188 -1.11 0.11 15.02
CA VAL A 188 -2.48 0.24 14.48
C VAL A 188 -3.40 -0.79 15.10
N GLY A 189 -4.56 -0.33 15.57
CA GLY A 189 -5.58 -1.20 16.16
C GLY A 189 -5.72 -1.05 17.67
N ARG A 190 -6.46 -1.97 18.28
CA ARG A 190 -6.77 -1.99 19.72
C ARG A 190 -6.71 -3.43 20.25
N GLY A 191 -6.35 -3.59 21.51
CA GLY A 191 -6.28 -4.90 22.18
C GLY A 191 -4.88 -5.45 22.30
N PRO A 192 -4.72 -6.76 22.55
CA PRO A 192 -3.41 -7.40 22.67
C PRO A 192 -2.54 -7.20 21.45
N GLU A 193 -1.24 -7.06 21.66
CA GLU A 193 -0.27 -6.81 20.61
C GLU A 193 -0.13 -8.02 19.67
N LEU A 194 0.06 -7.72 18.40
CA LEU A 194 0.44 -8.65 17.36
C LEU A 194 1.68 -8.04 16.68
N PRO A 195 2.89 -8.42 17.12
CA PRO A 195 4.13 -7.90 16.57
C PRO A 195 4.44 -8.52 15.21
N GLY A 196 5.16 -7.77 14.37
CA GLY A 196 5.64 -8.24 13.08
C GLY A 196 6.39 -7.14 12.34
N THR A 197 7.10 -7.46 11.27
CA THR A 197 7.70 -6.43 10.43
C THR A 197 6.62 -5.60 9.73
N ALA A 198 6.93 -4.35 9.39
CA ALA A 198 6.01 -3.48 8.66
C ALA A 198 5.51 -4.14 7.36
N SER A 199 6.41 -4.83 6.65
CA SER A 199 6.08 -5.58 5.44
C SER A 199 5.10 -6.72 5.71
N ALA A 200 5.36 -7.56 6.71
CA ALA A 200 4.50 -8.69 7.06
C ALA A 200 3.09 -8.22 7.47
N LEU A 201 3.02 -7.18 8.31
CA LEU A 201 1.76 -6.61 8.78
C LEU A 201 0.95 -5.97 7.65
N VAL A 202 1.60 -5.17 6.79
CA VAL A 202 0.90 -4.55 5.64
C VAL A 202 0.44 -5.63 4.66
N LEU A 203 1.29 -6.58 4.29
CA LEU A 203 0.92 -7.67 3.38
C LEU A 203 -0.24 -8.50 3.94
N PHE A 204 -0.24 -8.80 5.24
CA PHE A 204 -1.35 -9.47 5.91
C PHE A 204 -2.66 -8.67 5.80
N LEU A 205 -2.65 -7.36 6.09
CA LEU A 205 -3.83 -6.50 5.99
C LEU A 205 -4.42 -6.44 4.58
N PHE A 206 -3.59 -6.67 3.56
CA PHE A 206 -4.00 -6.69 2.15
C PHE A 206 -4.27 -8.11 1.61
N GLY A 207 -4.23 -9.14 2.48
CA GLY A 207 -4.49 -10.53 2.11
C GLY A 207 -3.42 -11.15 1.22
N ARG A 208 -2.16 -10.68 1.36
CA ARG A 208 -1.00 -11.17 0.60
C ARG A 208 0.01 -11.92 1.46
N GLY A 209 -0.26 -12.07 2.73
CA GLY A 209 0.59 -12.76 3.70
C GLY A 209 -0.24 -13.47 4.75
N ARG A 210 0.40 -14.38 5.49
CA ARG A 210 -0.19 -14.98 6.69
C ARG A 210 -0.16 -14.00 7.85
N PRO A 211 -1.00 -14.18 8.89
CA PRO A 211 -0.85 -13.45 10.14
C PRO A 211 0.58 -13.62 10.66
N PRO A 212 1.23 -12.58 11.18
CA PRO A 212 2.48 -12.76 11.92
C PRO A 212 2.24 -13.65 13.15
N GLU A 213 3.24 -14.45 13.50
CA GLU A 213 3.20 -15.38 14.64
C GLU A 213 3.54 -14.67 15.95
#